data_49c963fa98ab518f3f26af46a89e52f7
#
_entry.id   49c963fa98ab518f3f26af46a89e52f7
#
_cell.length_a   1.000
_cell.length_b   1.000
_cell.length_c   1.000
_cell.angle_alpha   90.00
_cell.angle_beta   90.00
_cell.angle_gamma   90.00
#
_symmetry.space_group_name_H-M   'P 1'
#
loop_
_entity.id
_entity.type
_entity.pdbx_description
1 polymer ?
#
loop_
_entity_poly.entity_id
_entity_poly.type
_entity_poly.pdbx_seq_one_letter_code
_entity_poly.pdbx_strand_id
1 'polypeptide(L)'
;MIKKYIAKWLPLIILVSIIVSCSKNNNQKYNPDKEITIKMVTHGQATDPFWSVGSNGAKDASRKLGITLRYQSPQNFDMVTMSQMIDAVIATKPDGLILSVPDIPALRKSIVSASKKNIPIIVINAGSEIMEEVDILTYVGQSEYEAGLKAAEEMLKQGVKSVLCINHEIGNISLDQREQGFRKTLSENSVSVKTVPIDASDPSETREMVRAFLSSNKKVDGILTLGPLGAIPIVRLLKDIDPQKNIKLATFDFTPEIIDGIMEGHIIFALDQQQYLQGYLPVVLMNLYITNKNTPAYKKLETGPSIINIENAQDVLALSKKGSR
;
A
#
# COMPACT_ATOMS: atom_id res chain seq x y z
N MET A 1 -56.59 86.17 1.30
CA MET A 1 -56.92 84.78 1.70
C MET A 1 -55.91 83.81 1.10
N ILE A 2 -54.93 83.52 1.85
CA ILE A 2 -53.85 82.62 1.39
C ILE A 2 -53.70 81.47 2.39
N LYS A 3 -54.12 80.26 1.98
CA LYS A 3 -53.97 79.07 2.79
C LYS A 3 -52.54 78.55 2.67
N LYS A 4 -51.79 78.49 3.80
CA LYS A 4 -50.47 77.88 3.94
C LYS A 4 -50.61 76.36 3.94
N TYR A 5 -49.96 75.67 3.02
CA TYR A 5 -49.76 74.24 3.07
C TYR A 5 -48.46 73.96 3.82
N ILE A 6 -48.58 73.27 4.97
CA ILE A 6 -47.41 72.75 5.72
C ILE A 6 -47.17 71.35 5.23
N ALA A 7 -46.10 71.15 4.50
CA ALA A 7 -45.61 69.85 4.09
C ALA A 7 -44.93 69.18 5.32
N LYS A 8 -45.52 68.09 5.81
CA LYS A 8 -44.87 67.22 6.81
C LYS A 8 -43.82 66.35 6.14
N TRP A 9 -42.59 66.57 6.46
CA TRP A 9 -41.49 65.66 6.13
C TRP A 9 -41.46 64.51 7.14
N LEU A 10 -41.69 63.29 6.66
CA LEU A 10 -41.52 62.05 7.42
C LEU A 10 -40.12 61.53 7.18
N PRO A 11 -39.24 61.31 8.18
CA PRO A 11 -37.95 60.71 7.94
C PRO A 11 -38.12 59.19 7.72
N LEU A 12 -37.74 58.74 6.53
CA LEU A 12 -37.67 57.33 6.16
C LEU A 12 -36.46 56.72 6.90
N ILE A 13 -36.74 56.01 7.97
CA ILE A 13 -35.70 55.21 8.68
C ILE A 13 -35.47 53.94 7.86
N ILE A 14 -34.39 53.94 7.07
CA ILE A 14 -33.93 52.70 6.41
C ILE A 14 -33.25 51.82 7.48
N LEU A 15 -33.95 50.76 7.86
CA LEU A 15 -33.45 49.69 8.71
C LEU A 15 -32.49 48.82 7.86
N VAL A 16 -31.20 49.14 7.86
CA VAL A 16 -30.20 48.29 7.27
C VAL A 16 -29.99 47.08 8.16
N SER A 17 -30.65 45.98 7.84
CA SER A 17 -30.42 44.68 8.45
C SER A 17 -29.07 44.17 8.02
N ILE A 18 -28.04 44.36 8.86
CA ILE A 18 -26.74 43.72 8.70
C ILE A 18 -26.96 42.23 8.97
N ILE A 19 -27.10 41.46 7.91
CA ILE A 19 -26.97 39.99 7.98
C ILE A 19 -25.51 39.69 8.21
N VAL A 20 -25.11 39.57 9.47
CA VAL A 20 -23.83 38.98 9.85
C VAL A 20 -23.94 37.50 9.48
N SER A 21 -23.53 37.15 8.28
CA SER A 21 -23.29 35.78 7.89
C SER A 21 -22.12 35.28 8.73
N CYS A 22 -22.44 34.63 9.85
CA CYS A 22 -21.47 33.83 10.59
C CYS A 22 -21.08 32.65 9.70
N SER A 23 -20.12 32.88 8.79
CA SER A 23 -19.32 31.82 8.25
C SER A 23 -18.67 31.12 9.46
N LYS A 24 -19.21 29.97 9.83
CA LYS A 24 -18.51 29.06 10.75
C LYS A 24 -17.23 28.62 10.06
N ASN A 25 -16.19 29.43 10.18
CA ASN A 25 -14.83 28.97 9.97
C ASN A 25 -14.58 27.88 11.02
N ASN A 26 -14.78 26.63 10.65
CA ASN A 26 -14.38 25.47 11.40
C ASN A 26 -12.84 25.33 11.38
N ASN A 27 -12.14 26.41 11.73
CA ASN A 27 -10.74 26.34 12.14
C ASN A 27 -10.74 25.70 13.53
N GLN A 28 -10.84 24.37 13.58
CA GLN A 28 -10.47 23.65 14.80
C GLN A 28 -9.02 24.06 15.11
N LYS A 29 -8.86 24.97 16.07
CA LYS A 29 -7.52 25.28 16.59
C LYS A 29 -6.94 24.00 17.16
N TYR A 30 -5.72 23.65 16.73
CA TYR A 30 -4.96 22.56 17.33
C TYR A 30 -4.97 22.76 18.86
N ASN A 31 -5.43 21.74 19.56
CA ASN A 31 -5.35 21.68 21.03
C ASN A 31 -4.16 20.76 21.36
N PRO A 32 -3.04 21.30 21.91
CA PRO A 32 -1.86 20.50 22.22
C PRO A 32 -2.10 19.41 23.27
N ASP A 33 -3.15 19.57 24.09
CA ASP A 33 -3.50 18.59 25.14
C ASP A 33 -4.45 17.49 24.62
N LYS A 34 -4.91 17.57 23.36
CA LYS A 34 -5.76 16.55 22.77
C LYS A 34 -4.92 15.39 22.27
N GLU A 35 -5.16 14.19 22.81
CA GLU A 35 -4.58 12.95 22.27
C GLU A 35 -5.00 12.74 20.81
N ILE A 36 -4.01 12.65 19.91
CA ILE A 36 -4.23 12.37 18.49
C ILE A 36 -4.46 10.87 18.31
N THR A 37 -5.56 10.51 17.67
CA THR A 37 -5.90 9.12 17.33
C THR A 37 -5.86 8.91 15.83
N ILE A 38 -4.93 8.10 15.35
CA ILE A 38 -4.83 7.64 13.96
C ILE A 38 -5.31 6.20 13.86
N LYS A 39 -6.13 5.92 12.87
CA LYS A 39 -6.56 4.57 12.52
C LYS A 39 -5.87 4.15 11.22
N MET A 40 -5.40 2.92 11.18
CA MET A 40 -4.77 2.31 10.01
C MET A 40 -5.47 1.00 9.68
N VAL A 41 -6.02 0.89 8.47
CA VAL A 41 -6.68 -0.33 7.96
C VAL A 41 -5.99 -0.78 6.69
N THR A 42 -5.47 -2.00 6.68
CA THR A 42 -4.75 -2.58 5.54
C THR A 42 -5.42 -3.88 5.10
N HIS A 43 -5.18 -4.30 3.86
CA HIS A 43 -5.80 -5.50 3.29
C HIS A 43 -5.06 -6.80 3.62
N GLY A 44 -3.84 -6.70 4.15
CA GLY A 44 -2.98 -7.84 4.33
C GLY A 44 -3.45 -8.79 5.42
N GLN A 45 -3.20 -10.06 5.21
CA GLN A 45 -3.48 -11.11 6.20
C GLN A 45 -2.61 -10.92 7.44
N ALA A 46 -3.11 -11.36 8.60
CA ALA A 46 -2.38 -11.26 9.86
C ALA A 46 -1.05 -12.05 9.87
N THR A 47 -0.94 -13.06 9.01
CA THR A 47 0.25 -13.90 8.84
C THR A 47 1.22 -13.40 7.76
N ASP A 48 0.84 -12.38 7.01
CA ASP A 48 1.69 -11.83 5.94
C ASP A 48 2.89 -11.09 6.52
N PRO A 49 4.13 -11.56 6.23
CA PRO A 49 5.35 -10.94 6.72
C PRO A 49 5.49 -9.46 6.30
N PHE A 50 5.01 -9.09 5.12
CA PHE A 50 5.01 -7.73 4.62
C PHE A 50 4.30 -6.77 5.61
N TRP A 51 3.06 -7.11 5.96
CA TRP A 51 2.24 -6.26 6.84
C TRP A 51 2.71 -6.27 8.29
N SER A 52 3.37 -7.34 8.73
CA SER A 52 4.04 -7.37 10.03
C SER A 52 5.11 -6.28 10.14
N VAL A 53 5.97 -6.15 9.12
CA VAL A 53 7.02 -5.12 9.06
C VAL A 53 6.42 -3.72 8.90
N GLY A 54 5.42 -3.55 8.04
CA GLY A 54 4.68 -2.28 7.89
C GLY A 54 4.03 -1.82 9.21
N SER A 55 3.38 -2.74 9.91
CA SER A 55 2.78 -2.48 11.23
C SER A 55 3.83 -2.06 12.27
N ASN A 56 5.04 -2.67 12.25
CA ASN A 56 6.13 -2.26 13.14
C ASN A 56 6.55 -0.81 12.87
N GLY A 57 6.71 -0.43 11.59
CA GLY A 57 7.01 0.95 11.21
C GLY A 57 5.98 1.94 11.74
N ALA A 58 4.69 1.63 11.55
CA ALA A 58 3.60 2.48 12.04
C ALA A 58 3.57 2.61 13.57
N LYS A 59 3.76 1.50 14.30
CA LYS A 59 3.84 1.47 15.76
C LYS A 59 5.05 2.25 16.30
N ASP A 60 6.19 2.15 15.63
CA ASP A 60 7.40 2.86 16.03
C ASP A 60 7.25 4.37 15.85
N ALA A 61 6.66 4.81 14.73
CA ALA A 61 6.35 6.22 14.51
C ALA A 61 5.37 6.74 15.58
N SER A 62 4.29 6.00 15.85
CA SER A 62 3.28 6.42 16.84
C SER A 62 3.86 6.55 18.24
N ARG A 63 4.72 5.62 18.66
CA ARG A 63 5.43 5.68 19.95
C ARG A 63 6.33 6.90 20.07
N LYS A 64 7.13 7.16 19.01
CA LYS A 64 8.05 8.31 18.99
C LYS A 64 7.34 9.66 19.02
N LEU A 65 6.13 9.73 18.45
CA LEU A 65 5.34 10.94 18.35
C LEU A 65 4.34 11.11 19.52
N GLY A 66 4.18 10.11 20.38
CA GLY A 66 3.23 10.15 21.50
C GLY A 66 1.76 10.17 21.06
N ILE A 67 1.44 9.50 19.93
CA ILE A 67 0.08 9.43 19.37
C ILE A 67 -0.51 8.02 19.48
N THR A 68 -1.83 7.94 19.59
CA THR A 68 -2.53 6.66 19.63
C THR A 68 -2.76 6.16 18.21
N LEU A 69 -2.12 5.04 17.86
CA LEU A 69 -2.35 4.30 16.62
C LEU A 69 -3.20 3.06 16.89
N ARG A 70 -4.23 2.85 16.07
CA ARG A 70 -5.02 1.61 16.03
C ARG A 70 -4.89 0.98 14.65
N TYR A 71 -4.10 -0.08 14.56
CA TYR A 71 -3.89 -0.88 13.36
C TYR A 71 -4.88 -2.04 13.30
N GLN A 72 -5.50 -2.26 12.12
CA GLN A 72 -6.44 -3.34 11.87
C GLN A 72 -6.23 -3.90 10.46
N SER A 73 -6.44 -5.20 10.29
CA SER A 73 -6.50 -5.88 8.99
C SER A 73 -7.45 -7.07 9.07
N PRO A 74 -8.09 -7.49 7.96
CA PRO A 74 -8.85 -8.72 7.92
C PRO A 74 -7.92 -9.93 8.11
N GLN A 75 -8.48 -11.07 8.47
CA GLN A 75 -7.70 -12.30 8.63
C GLN A 75 -7.27 -12.89 7.28
N ASN A 76 -8.09 -12.70 6.25
CA ASN A 76 -7.85 -13.12 4.88
C ASN A 76 -8.03 -11.93 3.95
N PHE A 77 -7.59 -12.05 2.69
CA PHE A 77 -7.85 -11.05 1.66
C PHE A 77 -9.34 -11.01 1.34
N ASP A 78 -10.08 -10.14 2.04
CA ASP A 78 -11.54 -10.01 1.97
C ASP A 78 -11.95 -8.54 2.00
N MET A 79 -12.38 -8.04 0.84
CA MET A 79 -12.77 -6.64 0.67
C MET A 79 -14.10 -6.30 1.33
N VAL A 80 -14.99 -7.26 1.52
CA VAL A 80 -16.25 -7.03 2.24
C VAL A 80 -15.96 -6.76 3.72
N THR A 81 -15.18 -7.63 4.34
CA THR A 81 -14.71 -7.45 5.73
C THR A 81 -13.92 -6.15 5.88
N MET A 82 -13.01 -5.84 4.93
CA MET A 82 -12.23 -4.61 4.98
C MET A 82 -13.11 -3.35 4.87
N SER A 83 -14.10 -3.34 3.97
CA SER A 83 -15.06 -2.23 3.85
C SER A 83 -15.82 -1.99 5.16
N GLN A 84 -16.30 -3.06 5.81
CA GLN A 84 -16.98 -2.98 7.11
C GLN A 84 -16.06 -2.43 8.21
N MET A 85 -14.78 -2.86 8.22
CA MET A 85 -13.79 -2.32 9.15
C MET A 85 -13.56 -0.82 8.94
N ILE A 86 -13.45 -0.37 7.69
CA ILE A 86 -13.30 1.05 7.36
C ILE A 86 -14.53 1.84 7.84
N ASP A 87 -15.74 1.35 7.58
CA ASP A 87 -16.98 2.02 8.01
C ASP A 87 -17.07 2.12 9.55
N ALA A 88 -16.68 1.05 10.26
CA ALA A 88 -16.63 1.05 11.72
C ALA A 88 -15.59 2.07 12.26
N VAL A 89 -14.42 2.15 11.63
CA VAL A 89 -13.39 3.14 11.96
C VAL A 89 -13.88 4.57 11.75
N ILE A 90 -14.53 4.85 10.61
CA ILE A 90 -15.10 6.16 10.29
C ILE A 90 -16.15 6.59 11.33
N ALA A 91 -16.93 5.66 11.84
CA ALA A 91 -17.93 5.94 12.89
C ALA A 91 -17.30 6.45 14.19
N THR A 92 -16.05 6.09 14.49
CA THR A 92 -15.30 6.55 15.67
C THR A 92 -14.75 7.98 15.52
N LYS A 93 -14.85 8.60 14.34
CA LYS A 93 -14.35 9.95 14.02
C LYS A 93 -12.86 10.13 14.40
N PRO A 94 -11.94 9.33 13.85
CA PRO A 94 -10.51 9.47 14.14
C PRO A 94 -9.98 10.81 13.60
N ASP A 95 -8.84 11.26 14.14
CA ASP A 95 -8.16 12.48 13.66
C ASP A 95 -7.47 12.26 12.30
N GLY A 96 -7.19 10.99 11.93
CA GLY A 96 -6.63 10.62 10.65
C GLY A 96 -6.86 9.15 10.32
N LEU A 97 -6.92 8.85 9.02
CA LEU A 97 -7.15 7.52 8.48
C LEU A 97 -6.04 7.16 7.48
N ILE A 98 -5.39 6.01 7.68
CA ILE A 98 -4.39 5.45 6.78
C ILE A 98 -4.97 4.16 6.20
N LEU A 99 -4.98 4.02 4.88
CA LEU A 99 -5.61 2.90 4.18
C LEU A 99 -4.70 2.32 3.10
N SER A 100 -4.71 1.01 2.91
CA SER A 100 -4.38 0.40 1.62
C SER A 100 -5.67 0.16 0.82
N VAL A 101 -5.62 0.28 -0.51
CA VAL A 101 -6.82 0.22 -1.35
C VAL A 101 -6.60 -0.76 -2.52
N PRO A 102 -6.53 -2.09 -2.27
CA PRO A 102 -6.23 -3.07 -3.30
C PRO A 102 -7.35 -3.26 -4.33
N ASP A 103 -8.59 -2.93 -3.96
CA ASP A 103 -9.79 -2.98 -4.81
C ASP A 103 -10.57 -1.67 -4.65
N ILE A 104 -10.34 -0.74 -5.59
CA ILE A 104 -11.01 0.57 -5.58
C ILE A 104 -12.53 0.43 -5.71
N PRO A 105 -13.10 -0.33 -6.64
CA PRO A 105 -14.55 -0.56 -6.72
C PRO A 105 -15.17 -0.99 -5.39
N ALA A 106 -14.59 -1.96 -4.71
CA ALA A 106 -15.12 -2.49 -3.47
C ALA A 106 -15.07 -1.48 -2.31
N LEU A 107 -13.99 -0.70 -2.22
CA LEU A 107 -13.73 0.19 -1.07
C LEU A 107 -14.14 1.65 -1.30
N ARG A 108 -14.42 2.06 -2.55
CA ARG A 108 -14.76 3.45 -2.93
C ARG A 108 -15.81 4.10 -2.03
N LYS A 109 -16.91 3.39 -1.76
CA LYS A 109 -18.03 3.94 -0.98
C LYS A 109 -17.60 4.37 0.43
N SER A 110 -16.83 3.52 1.09
CA SER A 110 -16.30 3.79 2.45
C SER A 110 -15.29 4.93 2.45
N ILE A 111 -14.39 4.97 1.46
CA ILE A 111 -13.38 6.03 1.33
C ILE A 111 -14.03 7.40 1.06
N VAL A 112 -14.99 7.46 0.13
CA VAL A 112 -15.78 8.68 -0.13
C VAL A 112 -16.56 9.12 1.13
N SER A 113 -17.07 8.16 1.92
CA SER A 113 -17.75 8.48 3.19
C SER A 113 -16.80 9.12 4.21
N ALA A 114 -15.53 8.65 4.29
CA ALA A 114 -14.52 9.25 5.16
C ALA A 114 -14.20 10.68 4.73
N SER A 115 -13.96 10.90 3.43
CA SER A 115 -13.68 12.22 2.86
C SER A 115 -14.84 13.21 3.10
N LYS A 116 -16.09 12.81 2.88
CA LYS A 116 -17.26 13.64 3.16
C LYS A 116 -17.42 14.03 4.63
N LYS A 117 -16.83 13.26 5.54
CA LYS A 117 -16.77 13.58 6.98
C LYS A 117 -15.54 14.40 7.36
N ASN A 118 -14.77 14.88 6.39
CA ASN A 118 -13.55 15.64 6.56
C ASN A 118 -12.48 14.91 7.40
N ILE A 119 -12.45 13.57 7.35
CA ILE A 119 -11.37 12.78 7.95
C ILE A 119 -10.19 12.80 6.96
N PRO A 120 -9.01 13.31 7.35
CA PRO A 120 -7.84 13.30 6.47
C PRO A 120 -7.40 11.85 6.20
N ILE A 121 -7.08 11.57 4.93
CA ILE A 121 -6.76 10.22 4.46
C ILE A 121 -5.35 10.23 3.86
N ILE A 122 -4.54 9.22 4.22
CA ILE A 122 -3.33 8.82 3.50
C ILE A 122 -3.54 7.40 2.98
N VAL A 123 -3.21 7.19 1.69
CA VAL A 123 -3.25 5.85 1.09
C VAL A 123 -1.84 5.30 1.02
N ILE A 124 -1.70 4.00 1.28
CA ILE A 124 -0.41 3.31 1.29
C ILE A 124 -0.47 2.05 0.46
N ASN A 125 0.67 1.62 -0.07
CA ASN A 125 0.90 0.34 -0.74
C ASN A 125 0.09 0.15 -2.03
N ALA A 126 -1.23 0.12 -1.95
CA ALA A 126 -2.13 -0.19 -3.07
C ALA A 126 -3.17 0.91 -3.30
N GLY A 127 -3.57 1.13 -4.56
CA GLY A 127 -4.72 1.95 -4.93
C GLY A 127 -4.43 3.44 -5.00
N SER A 128 -3.26 3.84 -5.45
CA SER A 128 -2.92 5.26 -5.66
C SER A 128 -3.91 5.99 -6.56
N GLU A 129 -4.61 5.27 -7.43
CA GLU A 129 -5.57 5.79 -8.42
C GLU A 129 -6.82 6.39 -7.77
N ILE A 130 -7.14 6.02 -6.53
CA ILE A 130 -8.27 6.63 -5.78
C ILE A 130 -8.09 8.15 -5.59
N MET A 131 -6.86 8.66 -5.72
CA MET A 131 -6.56 10.11 -5.68
C MET A 131 -7.24 10.91 -6.78
N GLU A 132 -7.62 10.28 -7.88
CA GLU A 132 -8.35 10.93 -8.99
C GLU A 132 -9.81 11.19 -8.63
N GLU A 133 -10.34 10.48 -7.64
CA GLU A 133 -11.76 10.51 -7.26
C GLU A 133 -11.98 11.15 -5.87
N VAL A 134 -11.00 11.03 -4.98
CA VAL A 134 -11.11 11.44 -3.58
C VAL A 134 -9.90 12.29 -3.19
N ASP A 135 -10.17 13.40 -2.51
CA ASP A 135 -9.07 14.21 -1.96
C ASP A 135 -8.41 13.47 -0.79
N ILE A 136 -7.21 12.98 -1.04
CA ILE A 136 -6.34 12.38 -0.04
C ILE A 136 -5.07 13.23 0.11
N LEU A 137 -4.43 13.18 1.27
CA LEU A 137 -3.24 13.97 1.54
C LEU A 137 -2.08 13.55 0.64
N THR A 138 -1.81 12.25 0.61
CA THR A 138 -0.73 11.66 -0.20
C THR A 138 -0.90 10.15 -0.30
N TYR A 139 -0.22 9.56 -1.27
CA TYR A 139 0.06 8.12 -1.36
C TYR A 139 1.50 7.85 -0.93
N VAL A 140 1.73 6.77 -0.17
CA VAL A 140 3.06 6.30 0.23
C VAL A 140 3.21 4.84 -0.19
N GLY A 141 4.03 4.57 -1.19
CA GLY A 141 4.19 3.23 -1.77
C GLY A 141 5.20 3.25 -2.92
N GLN A 142 5.02 2.38 -3.90
CA GLN A 142 5.82 2.37 -5.13
C GLN A 142 4.90 2.41 -6.35
N SER A 143 5.48 2.67 -7.53
CA SER A 143 4.81 2.41 -8.80
C SER A 143 4.90 0.92 -9.10
N GLU A 144 3.79 0.21 -8.97
CA GLU A 144 3.78 -1.26 -9.12
C GLU A 144 4.04 -1.69 -10.56
N TYR A 145 3.57 -0.90 -11.52
CA TYR A 145 3.86 -1.13 -12.93
C TYR A 145 5.36 -1.00 -13.24
N GLU A 146 6.00 0.09 -12.76
CA GLU A 146 7.44 0.29 -12.92
C GLU A 146 8.26 -0.80 -12.20
N ALA A 147 7.79 -1.23 -11.05
CA ALA A 147 8.41 -2.34 -10.31
C ALA A 147 8.31 -3.65 -11.11
N GLY A 148 7.20 -3.88 -11.81
CA GLY A 148 7.06 -4.99 -12.74
C GLY A 148 8.02 -4.92 -13.93
N LEU A 149 8.17 -3.75 -14.57
CA LEU A 149 9.17 -3.53 -15.62
C LEU A 149 10.58 -3.87 -15.12
N LYS A 150 10.92 -3.37 -13.92
CA LYS A 150 12.22 -3.60 -13.29
C LYS A 150 12.49 -5.07 -13.00
N ALA A 151 11.49 -5.81 -12.50
CA ALA A 151 11.61 -7.26 -12.29
C ALA A 151 11.93 -7.99 -13.59
N ALA A 152 11.27 -7.61 -14.69
CA ALA A 152 11.50 -8.21 -15.99
C ALA A 152 12.91 -7.93 -16.53
N GLU A 153 13.39 -6.69 -16.41
CA GLU A 153 14.75 -6.31 -16.79
C GLU A 153 15.80 -7.16 -16.07
N GLU A 154 15.63 -7.36 -14.75
CA GLU A 154 16.57 -8.17 -13.96
C GLU A 154 16.50 -9.66 -14.35
N MET A 155 15.31 -10.20 -14.62
CA MET A 155 15.15 -11.57 -15.12
C MET A 155 15.79 -11.76 -16.51
N LEU A 156 15.65 -10.77 -17.40
CA LEU A 156 16.28 -10.82 -18.74
C LEU A 156 17.81 -10.88 -18.66
N LYS A 157 18.42 -10.19 -17.70
CA LYS A 157 19.89 -10.27 -17.46
C LYS A 157 20.33 -11.69 -17.10
N GLN A 158 19.44 -12.51 -16.55
CA GLN A 158 19.70 -13.92 -16.22
C GLN A 158 19.48 -14.87 -17.41
N GLY A 159 19.02 -14.35 -18.57
CA GLY A 159 18.85 -15.09 -19.79
C GLY A 159 17.63 -15.99 -19.86
N VAL A 160 16.62 -15.77 -19.01
CA VAL A 160 15.38 -16.57 -18.97
C VAL A 160 14.63 -16.52 -20.30
N LYS A 161 13.93 -17.62 -20.65
CA LYS A 161 13.15 -17.78 -21.87
C LYS A 161 11.69 -18.10 -21.62
N SER A 162 11.36 -18.70 -20.48
CA SER A 162 10.00 -19.09 -20.12
C SER A 162 9.79 -18.94 -18.63
N VAL A 163 8.93 -18.03 -18.22
CA VAL A 163 8.75 -17.65 -16.82
C VAL A 163 7.36 -18.05 -16.33
N LEU A 164 7.32 -18.63 -15.13
CA LEU A 164 6.11 -18.83 -14.33
C LEU A 164 5.96 -17.64 -13.37
N CYS A 165 4.86 -16.90 -13.47
CA CYS A 165 4.48 -15.87 -12.51
C CYS A 165 3.51 -16.44 -11.47
N ILE A 166 3.73 -16.19 -10.19
CA ILE A 166 2.88 -16.69 -9.10
C ILE A 166 2.18 -15.50 -8.44
N ASN A 167 0.84 -15.49 -8.54
CA ASN A 167 -0.01 -14.47 -7.92
C ASN A 167 -0.74 -15.06 -6.71
N HIS A 168 -0.57 -14.44 -5.55
CA HIS A 168 -1.12 -14.90 -4.26
C HIS A 168 -2.33 -14.09 -3.78
N GLU A 169 -2.73 -13.03 -4.51
CA GLU A 169 -3.91 -12.20 -4.20
C GLU A 169 -4.62 -11.78 -5.49
N ILE A 170 -5.52 -12.63 -5.97
CA ILE A 170 -6.32 -12.34 -7.17
C ILE A 170 -7.26 -11.17 -6.90
N GLY A 171 -7.27 -10.19 -7.81
CA GLY A 171 -8.08 -8.97 -7.69
C GLY A 171 -7.39 -7.83 -6.91
N ASN A 172 -6.14 -8.03 -6.48
CA ASN A 172 -5.32 -6.94 -5.96
C ASN A 172 -4.70 -6.15 -7.11
N ILE A 173 -5.14 -4.90 -7.29
CA ILE A 173 -4.69 -4.03 -8.38
C ILE A 173 -3.16 -3.85 -8.43
N SER A 174 -2.50 -3.86 -7.28
CA SER A 174 -1.04 -3.72 -7.20
C SER A 174 -0.33 -4.92 -7.80
N LEU A 175 -0.81 -6.14 -7.53
CA LEU A 175 -0.24 -7.36 -8.09
C LEU A 175 -0.52 -7.45 -9.59
N ASP A 176 -1.71 -7.04 -10.02
CA ASP A 176 -2.07 -6.98 -11.44
C ASP A 176 -1.17 -6.00 -12.22
N GLN A 177 -0.86 -4.84 -11.63
CA GLN A 177 0.06 -3.85 -12.21
C GLN A 177 1.50 -4.36 -12.27
N ARG A 178 1.99 -5.06 -11.22
CA ARG A 178 3.30 -5.73 -11.24
C ARG A 178 3.38 -6.73 -12.39
N GLU A 179 2.37 -7.59 -12.49
CA GLU A 179 2.30 -8.59 -13.57
C GLU A 179 2.23 -7.92 -14.94
N GLN A 180 1.45 -6.87 -15.10
CA GLN A 180 1.32 -6.14 -16.36
C GLN A 180 2.66 -5.56 -16.82
N GLY A 181 3.38 -4.85 -15.96
CA GLY A 181 4.71 -4.32 -16.26
C GLY A 181 5.70 -5.43 -16.61
N PHE A 182 5.71 -6.51 -15.82
CA PHE A 182 6.55 -7.67 -16.01
C PHE A 182 6.31 -8.35 -17.37
N ARG A 183 5.05 -8.63 -17.69
CA ARG A 183 4.67 -9.24 -18.96
C ARG A 183 5.01 -8.39 -20.18
N LYS A 184 4.82 -7.07 -20.09
CA LYS A 184 5.12 -6.16 -21.19
C LYS A 184 6.58 -6.30 -21.60
N THR A 185 7.51 -6.11 -20.68
CA THR A 185 8.95 -6.16 -20.95
C THR A 185 9.37 -7.54 -21.46
N LEU A 186 8.89 -8.63 -20.84
CA LEU A 186 9.26 -9.98 -21.26
C LEU A 186 8.71 -10.32 -22.64
N SER A 187 7.47 -9.92 -22.97
CA SER A 187 6.87 -10.16 -24.28
C SER A 187 7.62 -9.42 -25.40
N GLU A 188 8.05 -8.18 -25.15
CA GLU A 188 8.87 -7.40 -26.09
C GLU A 188 10.24 -8.07 -26.36
N ASN A 189 10.70 -8.92 -25.44
CA ASN A 189 11.94 -9.70 -25.56
C ASN A 189 11.71 -11.18 -25.92
N SER A 190 10.52 -11.53 -26.41
CA SER A 190 10.15 -12.89 -26.83
C SER A 190 10.27 -13.95 -25.72
N VAL A 191 10.12 -13.56 -24.46
CA VAL A 191 10.07 -14.46 -23.31
C VAL A 191 8.61 -14.76 -22.98
N SER A 192 8.28 -16.04 -22.85
CA SER A 192 6.92 -16.48 -22.51
C SER A 192 6.66 -16.33 -21.02
N VAL A 193 5.46 -15.86 -20.65
CA VAL A 193 5.03 -15.75 -19.25
C VAL A 193 3.70 -16.46 -19.07
N LYS A 194 3.63 -17.36 -18.08
CA LYS A 194 2.37 -17.96 -17.64
C LYS A 194 2.14 -17.62 -16.17
N THR A 195 0.95 -17.11 -15.84
CA THR A 195 0.58 -16.81 -14.46
C THR A 195 -0.29 -17.91 -13.89
N VAL A 196 -0.01 -18.27 -12.64
CA VAL A 196 -0.76 -19.23 -11.84
C VAL A 196 -1.15 -18.60 -10.51
N PRO A 197 -2.44 -18.57 -10.18
CA PRO A 197 -2.88 -18.17 -8.84
C PRO A 197 -2.56 -19.25 -7.82
N ILE A 198 -2.31 -18.84 -6.58
CA ILE A 198 -2.13 -19.76 -5.45
C ILE A 198 -3.03 -19.36 -4.28
N ASP A 199 -3.38 -20.33 -3.45
CA ASP A 199 -3.93 -20.05 -2.12
C ASP A 199 -2.77 -19.82 -1.13
N ALA A 200 -2.59 -18.58 -0.73
CA ALA A 200 -1.53 -18.20 0.21
C ALA A 200 -1.71 -18.82 1.62
N SER A 201 -2.91 -19.31 1.95
CA SER A 201 -3.19 -19.97 3.22
C SER A 201 -2.69 -21.44 3.27
N ASP A 202 -2.42 -22.06 2.11
CA ASP A 202 -1.88 -23.42 2.00
C ASP A 202 -0.54 -23.49 1.26
N PRO A 203 0.60 -23.31 1.97
CA PRO A 203 1.93 -23.44 1.40
C PRO A 203 2.24 -24.83 0.83
N SER A 204 1.56 -25.89 1.32
CA SER A 204 1.79 -27.25 0.83
C SER A 204 1.13 -27.47 -0.51
N GLU A 205 -0.10 -27.00 -0.67
CA GLU A 205 -0.80 -27.01 -1.96
C GLU A 205 -0.02 -26.20 -3.00
N THR A 206 0.48 -25.00 -2.63
CA THR A 206 1.34 -24.19 -3.49
C THR A 206 2.54 -24.98 -4.00
N ARG A 207 3.25 -25.72 -3.14
CA ARG A 207 4.41 -26.54 -3.55
C ARG A 207 4.01 -27.64 -4.52
N GLU A 208 2.97 -28.38 -4.25
CA GLU A 208 2.53 -29.49 -5.09
C GLU A 208 2.02 -29.00 -6.46
N MET A 209 1.29 -27.88 -6.50
CA MET A 209 0.84 -27.26 -7.74
C MET A 209 2.01 -26.82 -8.61
N VAL A 210 3.01 -26.11 -8.02
CA VAL A 210 4.20 -25.67 -8.76
C VAL A 210 5.05 -26.86 -9.21
N ARG A 211 5.20 -27.91 -8.36
CA ARG A 211 5.86 -29.16 -8.75
C ARG A 211 5.21 -29.82 -9.96
N ALA A 212 3.89 -29.97 -9.95
CA ALA A 212 3.13 -30.53 -11.06
C ALA A 212 3.24 -29.67 -12.31
N PHE A 213 3.17 -28.35 -12.17
CA PHE A 213 3.33 -27.43 -13.26
C PHE A 213 4.72 -27.56 -13.93
N LEU A 214 5.80 -27.53 -13.17
CA LEU A 214 7.17 -27.68 -13.66
C LEU A 214 7.42 -29.04 -14.29
N SER A 215 6.80 -30.10 -13.77
CA SER A 215 6.89 -31.44 -14.33
C SER A 215 6.28 -31.53 -15.73
N SER A 216 5.19 -30.79 -15.97
CA SER A 216 4.49 -30.73 -17.26
C SER A 216 5.06 -29.68 -18.23
N ASN A 217 5.82 -28.70 -17.74
CA ASN A 217 6.33 -27.57 -18.50
C ASN A 217 7.85 -27.46 -18.36
N LYS A 218 8.58 -28.43 -18.90
CA LYS A 218 10.06 -28.57 -18.80
C LYS A 218 10.88 -27.40 -19.35
N LYS A 219 10.24 -26.48 -20.08
CA LYS A 219 10.91 -25.29 -20.66
C LYS A 219 10.94 -24.10 -19.70
N VAL A 220 10.25 -24.18 -18.56
CA VAL A 220 10.28 -23.10 -17.58
C VAL A 220 11.66 -23.02 -16.94
N ASP A 221 12.31 -21.88 -17.08
CA ASP A 221 13.66 -21.58 -16.58
C ASP A 221 13.68 -20.36 -15.64
N GLY A 222 12.52 -19.72 -15.44
CA GLY A 222 12.35 -18.61 -14.48
C GLY A 222 11.03 -18.72 -13.71
N ILE A 223 11.06 -18.24 -12.46
CA ILE A 223 9.87 -18.06 -11.62
C ILE A 223 9.93 -16.67 -11.00
N LEU A 224 8.83 -15.91 -11.12
CA LEU A 224 8.62 -14.68 -10.36
C LEU A 224 7.44 -14.88 -9.43
N THR A 225 7.63 -14.59 -8.13
CA THR A 225 6.52 -14.52 -7.19
C THR A 225 6.21 -13.07 -6.86
N LEU A 226 4.92 -12.72 -6.82
CA LEU A 226 4.49 -11.34 -6.56
C LEU A 226 4.53 -10.95 -5.08
N GLY A 227 5.06 -11.83 -4.23
CA GLY A 227 5.27 -11.57 -2.81
C GLY A 227 5.84 -12.77 -2.06
N PRO A 228 6.21 -12.59 -0.76
CA PRO A 228 6.86 -13.60 0.06
C PRO A 228 6.04 -14.88 0.28
N LEU A 229 4.71 -14.76 0.33
CA LEU A 229 3.82 -15.91 0.54
C LEU A 229 3.93 -16.95 -0.59
N GLY A 230 4.22 -16.51 -1.82
CA GLY A 230 4.55 -17.40 -2.92
C GLY A 230 6.01 -17.88 -2.89
N ALA A 231 6.95 -17.00 -2.53
CA ALA A 231 8.38 -17.29 -2.63
C ALA A 231 8.85 -18.36 -1.62
N ILE A 232 8.40 -18.28 -0.37
CA ILE A 232 8.84 -19.18 0.72
C ILE A 232 8.58 -20.66 0.39
N PRO A 233 7.36 -21.10 0.02
CA PRO A 233 7.15 -22.50 -0.32
C PRO A 233 7.92 -22.92 -1.58
N ILE A 234 8.12 -22.02 -2.54
CA ILE A 234 8.79 -22.33 -3.81
C ILE A 234 10.31 -22.45 -3.64
N VAL A 235 10.96 -21.59 -2.85
CA VAL A 235 12.40 -21.75 -2.57
C VAL A 235 12.69 -23.08 -1.89
N ARG A 236 11.83 -23.51 -0.94
CA ARG A 236 11.95 -24.84 -0.31
C ARG A 236 11.77 -25.96 -1.32
N LEU A 237 10.78 -25.85 -2.22
CA LEU A 237 10.58 -26.82 -3.30
C LEU A 237 11.82 -26.91 -4.21
N LEU A 238 12.35 -25.76 -4.67
CA LEU A 238 13.48 -25.75 -5.62
C LEU A 238 14.77 -26.29 -4.99
N LYS A 239 14.99 -26.13 -3.68
CA LYS A 239 16.09 -26.79 -2.97
C LYS A 239 16.07 -28.32 -3.14
N ASP A 240 14.88 -28.89 -3.21
CA ASP A 240 14.69 -30.34 -3.35
C ASP A 240 14.79 -30.82 -4.80
N ILE A 241 14.15 -30.10 -5.75
CA ILE A 241 13.97 -30.59 -7.14
C ILE A 241 14.96 -29.99 -8.15
N ASP A 242 15.59 -28.85 -7.82
CA ASP A 242 16.57 -28.14 -8.68
C ASP A 242 17.80 -27.68 -7.86
N PRO A 243 18.55 -28.61 -7.22
CA PRO A 243 19.72 -28.23 -6.41
C PRO A 243 20.82 -27.57 -7.23
N GLN A 244 20.79 -27.68 -8.58
CA GLN A 244 21.75 -27.04 -9.47
C GLN A 244 21.35 -25.61 -9.87
N LYS A 245 20.19 -25.12 -9.39
CA LYS A 245 19.70 -23.74 -9.57
C LYS A 245 19.55 -23.34 -11.04
N ASN A 246 19.05 -24.26 -11.86
CA ASN A 246 18.77 -24.00 -13.27
C ASN A 246 17.57 -23.06 -13.43
N ILE A 247 16.56 -23.17 -12.53
CA ILE A 247 15.39 -22.31 -12.49
C ILE A 247 15.71 -21.04 -11.69
N LYS A 248 15.60 -19.89 -12.34
CA LYS A 248 15.89 -18.59 -11.75
C LYS A 248 14.67 -18.07 -10.97
N LEU A 249 14.71 -18.15 -9.62
CA LEU A 249 13.65 -17.64 -8.76
C LEU A 249 13.91 -16.19 -8.37
N ALA A 250 12.92 -15.33 -8.57
CA ALA A 250 12.88 -13.97 -8.08
C ALA A 250 11.55 -13.70 -7.34
N THR A 251 11.54 -12.67 -6.51
CA THR A 251 10.33 -12.30 -5.76
C THR A 251 10.20 -10.80 -5.58
N PHE A 252 9.00 -10.36 -5.25
CA PHE A 252 8.77 -9.09 -4.58
C PHE A 252 8.86 -9.31 -3.08
N ASP A 253 9.37 -8.30 -2.38
CA ASP A 253 9.58 -8.26 -0.95
C ASP A 253 10.45 -9.40 -0.40
N PHE A 254 10.83 -9.30 0.85
CA PHE A 254 11.68 -10.29 1.47
C PHE A 254 11.36 -10.52 2.94
N THR A 255 11.81 -11.66 3.40
CA THR A 255 11.88 -12.10 4.79
C THR A 255 13.29 -12.56 5.08
N PRO A 256 13.67 -12.83 6.33
CA PRO A 256 14.97 -13.44 6.62
C PRO A 256 15.24 -14.70 5.79
N GLU A 257 14.21 -15.57 5.59
CA GLU A 257 14.34 -16.80 4.80
C GLU A 257 14.60 -16.51 3.30
N ILE A 258 13.98 -15.48 2.74
CA ILE A 258 14.23 -15.06 1.35
C ILE A 258 15.64 -14.50 1.22
N ILE A 259 16.10 -13.70 2.19
CA ILE A 259 17.48 -13.19 2.20
C ILE A 259 18.49 -14.34 2.28
N ASP A 260 18.27 -15.32 3.16
CA ASP A 260 19.09 -16.52 3.23
C ASP A 260 19.09 -17.26 1.87
N GLY A 261 17.92 -17.37 1.22
CA GLY A 261 17.78 -17.92 -0.14
C GLY A 261 18.57 -17.15 -1.20
N ILE A 262 18.66 -15.82 -1.10
CA ILE A 262 19.53 -15.00 -1.98
C ILE A 262 21.00 -15.28 -1.71
N MET A 263 21.42 -15.30 -0.46
CA MET A 263 22.80 -15.56 -0.07
C MET A 263 23.28 -16.97 -0.47
N GLU A 264 22.37 -17.95 -0.44
CA GLU A 264 22.62 -19.30 -0.92
C GLU A 264 22.53 -19.44 -2.46
N GLY A 265 22.05 -18.40 -3.16
CA GLY A 265 21.89 -18.35 -4.62
C GLY A 265 20.69 -19.17 -5.15
N HIS A 266 19.71 -19.48 -4.32
CA HIS A 266 18.42 -20.08 -4.73
C HIS A 266 17.42 -19.04 -5.19
N ILE A 267 17.56 -17.80 -4.76
CA ILE A 267 16.82 -16.64 -5.22
C ILE A 267 17.81 -15.66 -5.83
N ILE A 268 17.54 -15.18 -7.03
CA ILE A 268 18.45 -14.29 -7.74
C ILE A 268 18.36 -12.85 -7.28
N PHE A 269 17.16 -12.39 -6.95
CA PHE A 269 16.90 -11.09 -6.34
C PHE A 269 15.50 -11.03 -5.69
N ALA A 270 15.32 -10.06 -4.81
CA ALA A 270 14.01 -9.58 -4.35
C ALA A 270 13.87 -8.09 -4.66
N LEU A 271 12.67 -7.67 -5.06
CA LEU A 271 12.32 -6.26 -5.20
C LEU A 271 11.73 -5.75 -3.89
N ASP A 272 12.41 -4.82 -3.26
CA ASP A 272 12.04 -4.24 -1.97
C ASP A 272 11.29 -2.92 -2.16
N GLN A 273 10.11 -2.84 -1.64
CA GLN A 273 9.30 -1.62 -1.61
C GLN A 273 9.35 -0.89 -0.24
N GLN A 274 10.18 -1.34 0.68
CA GLN A 274 10.43 -0.74 1.99
C GLN A 274 9.16 -0.64 2.86
N GLN A 275 8.56 -1.77 3.15
CA GLN A 275 7.30 -1.88 3.89
C GLN A 275 7.32 -1.20 5.27
N TYR A 276 8.46 -1.21 5.98
CA TYR A 276 8.62 -0.46 7.22
C TYR A 276 8.40 1.04 7.01
N LEU A 277 8.96 1.57 5.92
CA LEU A 277 8.83 2.98 5.55
C LEU A 277 7.39 3.32 5.16
N GLN A 278 6.68 2.41 4.46
CA GLN A 278 5.26 2.55 4.14
C GLN A 278 4.37 2.56 5.39
N GLY A 279 4.80 1.96 6.48
CA GLY A 279 4.13 2.07 7.78
C GLY A 279 4.50 3.34 8.55
N TYR A 280 5.78 3.68 8.57
CA TYR A 280 6.32 4.76 9.41
C TYR A 280 5.94 6.16 8.90
N LEU A 281 6.21 6.44 7.60
CA LEU A 281 6.01 7.78 7.03
C LEU A 281 4.56 8.28 7.10
N PRO A 282 3.53 7.48 6.79
CA PRO A 282 2.15 7.95 6.84
C PRO A 282 1.73 8.47 8.22
N VAL A 283 2.22 7.83 9.30
CA VAL A 283 1.95 8.26 10.67
C VAL A 283 2.60 9.61 10.96
N VAL A 284 3.86 9.80 10.53
CA VAL A 284 4.57 11.08 10.67
C VAL A 284 3.87 12.18 9.87
N LEU A 285 3.54 11.92 8.61
CA LEU A 285 2.89 12.90 7.73
C LEU A 285 1.50 13.27 8.22
N MET A 286 0.72 12.29 8.71
CA MET A 286 -0.60 12.54 9.27
C MET A 286 -0.49 13.39 10.54
N ASN A 287 0.46 13.11 11.42
CA ASN A 287 0.72 13.94 12.60
C ASN A 287 1.06 15.39 12.21
N LEU A 288 1.99 15.60 11.27
CA LEU A 288 2.36 16.94 10.81
C LEU A 288 1.18 17.67 10.16
N TYR A 289 0.30 16.97 9.45
CA TYR A 289 -0.92 17.57 8.91
C TYR A 289 -1.89 17.99 10.02
N ILE A 290 -2.12 17.13 11.00
CA ILE A 290 -3.05 17.43 12.10
C ILE A 290 -2.56 18.61 12.94
N THR A 291 -1.27 18.61 13.31
CA THR A 291 -0.68 19.60 14.22
C THR A 291 -0.37 20.93 13.53
N ASN A 292 0.23 20.89 12.35
CA ASN A 292 0.86 22.04 11.68
C ASN A 292 0.24 22.37 10.33
N LYS A 293 -0.71 21.56 9.82
CA LYS A 293 -1.27 21.67 8.46
C LYS A 293 -0.24 21.51 7.34
N ASN A 294 0.90 20.87 7.64
CA ASN A 294 1.89 20.56 6.61
C ASN A 294 1.37 19.46 5.69
N THR A 295 1.59 19.64 4.38
CA THR A 295 1.27 18.66 3.35
C THR A 295 2.49 18.40 2.47
N PRO A 296 2.71 17.17 2.00
CA PRO A 296 3.73 16.89 1.00
C PRO A 296 3.48 17.69 -0.28
N ALA A 297 4.55 18.19 -0.92
CA ALA A 297 4.46 18.91 -2.20
C ALA A 297 4.03 17.94 -3.34
N TYR A 298 4.43 16.69 -3.25
CA TYR A 298 4.06 15.63 -4.21
C TYR A 298 2.98 14.72 -3.63
N LYS A 299 2.00 14.38 -4.45
CA LYS A 299 0.89 13.50 -4.06
C LYS A 299 1.30 12.02 -3.94
N LYS A 300 2.43 11.63 -4.53
CA LYS A 300 3.00 10.28 -4.42
C LYS A 300 4.41 10.38 -3.82
N LEU A 301 4.63 9.65 -2.73
CA LEU A 301 5.94 9.47 -2.10
C LEU A 301 6.36 8.02 -2.33
N GLU A 302 7.32 7.85 -3.24
CA GLU A 302 7.79 6.52 -3.62
C GLU A 302 8.78 5.96 -2.58
N THR A 303 8.57 4.69 -2.22
CA THR A 303 9.41 3.95 -1.27
C THR A 303 10.21 2.82 -1.94
N GLY A 304 10.01 2.60 -3.24
CA GLY A 304 10.66 1.58 -4.05
C GLY A 304 10.38 1.78 -5.54
N PRO A 305 10.79 0.83 -6.40
CA PRO A 305 11.44 -0.43 -6.06
C PRO A 305 12.97 -0.30 -5.89
N SER A 306 13.53 -1.00 -4.89
CA SER A 306 14.96 -1.25 -4.80
C SER A 306 15.27 -2.76 -4.97
N ILE A 307 16.48 -3.10 -5.41
CA ILE A 307 16.86 -4.49 -5.65
C ILE A 307 17.71 -4.98 -4.49
N ILE A 308 17.30 -6.11 -3.91
CA ILE A 308 18.12 -6.89 -2.97
C ILE A 308 18.61 -8.14 -3.70
N ASN A 309 19.91 -8.27 -3.82
CA ASN A 309 20.58 -9.38 -4.47
C ASN A 309 21.79 -9.83 -3.65
N ILE A 310 22.63 -10.71 -4.18
CA ILE A 310 23.80 -11.26 -3.48
C ILE A 310 24.80 -10.18 -3.01
N GLU A 311 24.85 -9.02 -3.67
CA GLU A 311 25.79 -7.95 -3.37
C GLU A 311 25.43 -7.17 -2.10
N ASN A 312 24.11 -7.08 -1.76
CA ASN A 312 23.61 -6.27 -0.65
C ASN A 312 22.69 -7.00 0.34
N ALA A 313 22.40 -8.28 0.11
CA ALA A 313 21.53 -9.07 0.99
C ALA A 313 22.01 -9.11 2.45
N GLN A 314 23.32 -9.18 2.66
CA GLN A 314 23.92 -9.21 3.99
C GLN A 314 23.63 -7.94 4.80
N ASP A 315 23.55 -6.77 4.15
CA ASP A 315 23.33 -5.48 4.79
C ASP A 315 21.94 -5.37 5.42
N VAL A 316 20.94 -6.05 4.82
CA VAL A 316 19.55 -5.99 5.26
C VAL A 316 19.15 -7.17 6.17
N LEU A 317 19.92 -8.26 6.24
CA LEU A 317 19.57 -9.47 6.99
C LEU A 317 19.29 -9.20 8.47
N ALA A 318 20.17 -8.46 9.15
CA ALA A 318 20.02 -8.14 10.56
C ALA A 318 18.80 -7.23 10.83
N LEU A 319 18.50 -6.33 9.90
CA LEU A 319 17.35 -5.43 9.97
C LEU A 319 16.04 -6.18 9.70
N SER A 320 16.04 -7.11 8.73
CA SER A 320 14.92 -7.99 8.44
C SER A 320 14.55 -8.86 9.65
N LYS A 321 15.56 -9.47 10.32
CA LYS A 321 15.33 -10.25 11.55
C LYS A 321 14.74 -9.41 12.70
N LYS A 322 14.98 -8.11 12.71
CA LYS A 322 14.36 -7.17 13.68
C LYS A 322 12.99 -6.66 13.25
N GLY A 323 12.54 -6.97 12.05
CA GLY A 323 11.29 -6.45 11.47
C GLY A 323 11.30 -4.93 11.26
N SER A 324 12.48 -4.38 10.94
CA SER A 324 12.69 -2.95 10.65
C SER A 324 13.09 -2.69 9.18
N ARG A 325 13.13 -3.77 8.40
CA ARG A 325 13.36 -3.72 6.95
C ARG A 325 12.63 -4.87 6.29
#